data_10ca1835c7685a1c3390621c490c8511
#
_entry.id   10ca1835c7685a1c3390621c490c8511
#
_cell.length_a   1.000
_cell.length_b   1.000
_cell.length_c   1.000
_cell.angle_alpha   90.00
_cell.angle_beta   90.00
_cell.angle_gamma   90.00
#
_symmetry.space_group_name_H-M   'P 1'
#
loop_
_entity.id
_entity.type
_entity.pdbx_description
1 polymer ?
#
loop_
_entity_poly.entity_id
_entity_poly.type
_entity_poly.pdbx_seq_one_letter_code
_entity_poly.pdbx_strand_id
1 'polypeptide(L)'
;MLFIQLSDMLRDKFKLDCFVSDSNARVNMLLFAGGLHENWEDDAAYFFPSGAALEAASWPRAVLAAYRDEAEKAALIDSHLSPEHNLVLIPEALQTAALNFAQSVLVRSLRESDSYAVFLRMIINGRDLSYVLGEAARQCGGQLVAIDFSGKIFACSPPGADLHPEWRLYIEKGYCPAEFMQHCYDMLLKRTEISSRAYSYRCNENGLYYLSSPIVINNYAHGYIFLLSRDERTSPKAYETVQLMSRVAADYIRRSEPAQSSTAQLYLRLIKDILSG
;
A
#
# COMPACT_ATOMS: atom_id res chain seq x y z
N MET A 1 -2.99 5.30 9.56
CA MET A 1 -1.96 5.74 8.56
C MET A 1 -1.04 6.75 9.21
N LEU A 2 0.16 6.99 8.68
CA LEU A 2 1.01 8.09 9.18
C LEU A 2 0.56 9.43 8.57
N PHE A 3 0.67 10.51 9.35
CA PHE A 3 0.29 11.86 8.86
C PHE A 3 1.15 12.29 7.66
N ILE A 4 2.44 11.95 7.66
CA ILE A 4 3.33 12.23 6.53
C ILE A 4 2.83 11.60 5.22
N GLN A 5 2.26 10.40 5.27
CA GLN A 5 1.70 9.74 4.07
C GLN A 5 0.44 10.48 3.57
N LEU A 6 -0.41 10.93 4.50
CA LEU A 6 -1.59 11.74 4.16
C LEU A 6 -1.19 13.09 3.56
N SER A 7 -0.21 13.76 4.17
CA SER A 7 0.29 15.06 3.71
C SER A 7 0.95 14.98 2.33
N ASP A 8 1.73 13.92 2.05
CA ASP A 8 2.34 13.71 0.74
C ASP A 8 1.28 13.48 -0.34
N MET A 9 0.24 12.67 -0.06
CA MET A 9 -0.87 12.46 -0.99
C MET A 9 -1.65 13.75 -1.27
N LEU A 10 -1.87 14.59 -0.26
CA LEU A 10 -2.52 15.89 -0.40
C LEU A 10 -1.64 16.86 -1.18
N ARG A 11 -0.32 16.91 -0.87
CA ARG A 11 0.65 17.73 -1.60
C ARG A 11 0.70 17.36 -3.08
N ASP A 12 0.80 16.07 -3.40
CA ASP A 12 0.90 15.59 -4.77
C ASP A 12 -0.35 15.94 -5.60
N LYS A 13 -1.53 15.76 -5.01
CA LYS A 13 -2.79 15.95 -5.69
C LYS A 13 -3.19 17.41 -5.86
N PHE A 14 -3.01 18.22 -4.81
CA PHE A 14 -3.50 19.60 -4.75
C PHE A 14 -2.40 20.66 -4.71
N LYS A 15 -1.12 20.24 -4.69
CA LYS A 15 0.05 21.12 -4.60
C LYS A 15 0.04 22.00 -3.33
N LEU A 16 -0.33 21.39 -2.21
CA LEU A 16 -0.45 22.08 -0.91
C LEU A 16 0.89 22.21 -0.21
N ASP A 17 1.00 23.24 0.64
CA ASP A 17 2.11 23.39 1.56
C ASP A 17 1.91 22.51 2.80
N CYS A 18 2.91 21.68 3.08
CA CYS A 18 2.88 20.72 4.16
C CYS A 18 4.14 20.82 5.01
N PHE A 19 3.94 20.96 6.33
CA PHE A 19 5.00 21.03 7.33
C PHE A 19 4.85 19.81 8.25
N VAL A 20 5.79 18.89 8.19
CA VAL A 20 5.77 17.67 8.99
C VAL A 20 6.97 17.66 9.92
N SER A 21 6.72 17.85 11.19
CA SER A 21 7.73 17.85 12.24
C SER A 21 7.89 16.47 12.89
N ASP A 22 6.77 15.73 13.03
CA ASP A 22 6.77 14.38 13.57
C ASP A 22 6.33 13.36 12.50
N SER A 23 7.29 12.65 11.95
CA SER A 23 7.06 11.61 10.94
C SER A 23 6.32 10.38 11.47
N ASN A 24 6.24 10.20 12.79
CA ASN A 24 5.58 9.05 13.43
C ASN A 24 4.13 9.34 13.85
N ALA A 25 3.65 10.59 13.69
CA ALA A 25 2.27 10.93 14.00
C ALA A 25 1.31 10.04 13.20
N ARG A 26 0.42 9.34 13.90
CA ARG A 26 -0.61 8.49 13.31
C ARG A 26 -1.91 9.26 13.17
N VAL A 27 -2.64 8.98 12.11
CA VAL A 27 -3.97 9.55 11.87
C VAL A 27 -4.92 8.44 11.46
N ASN A 28 -5.94 8.22 12.28
CA ASN A 28 -6.98 7.23 12.05
C ASN A 28 -8.31 7.88 11.69
N MET A 29 -8.52 9.13 12.06
CA MET A 29 -9.73 9.89 11.77
C MET A 29 -9.45 11.34 11.44
N LEU A 30 -10.42 11.99 10.82
CA LEU A 30 -10.43 13.42 10.55
C LEU A 30 -11.61 14.04 11.28
N LEU A 31 -11.31 14.98 12.18
CA LEU A 31 -12.29 15.68 12.98
C LEU A 31 -12.34 17.17 12.60
N PHE A 32 -13.50 17.79 12.76
CA PHE A 32 -13.64 19.23 12.58
C PHE A 32 -13.38 19.94 13.90
N ALA A 33 -12.46 20.89 13.88
CA ALA A 33 -12.23 21.78 15.01
C ALA A 33 -13.31 22.86 15.01
N GLY A 34 -14.42 22.58 15.65
CA GLY A 34 -15.54 23.51 15.81
C GLY A 34 -15.72 23.87 17.28
N GLY A 35 -14.93 24.79 17.79
CA GLY A 35 -15.01 25.28 19.16
C GLY A 35 -13.71 25.11 19.96
N LEU A 36 -13.73 25.62 21.20
CA LEU A 36 -12.61 25.50 22.16
C LEU A 36 -12.54 24.03 22.63
N HIS A 37 -11.72 23.21 21.99
CA HIS A 37 -11.38 21.90 22.50
C HIS A 37 -10.15 21.99 23.39
N GLU A 38 -10.26 21.55 24.62
CA GLU A 38 -9.14 21.48 25.58
C GLU A 38 -8.37 20.15 25.48
N ASN A 39 -8.97 19.12 24.90
CA ASN A 39 -8.37 17.80 24.78
C ASN A 39 -8.38 17.33 23.33
N TRP A 40 -7.19 17.14 22.75
CA TRP A 40 -6.99 16.62 21.41
C TRP A 40 -6.69 15.12 21.44
N GLU A 41 -7.25 14.37 20.50
CA GLU A 41 -6.94 12.95 20.35
C GLU A 41 -5.62 12.77 19.58
N ASP A 42 -4.71 11.97 20.11
CA ASP A 42 -3.36 11.79 19.56
C ASP A 42 -3.32 11.15 18.17
N ASP A 43 -4.38 10.39 17.80
CA ASP A 43 -4.48 9.68 16.55
C ASP A 43 -5.51 10.30 15.57
N ALA A 44 -5.91 11.54 15.80
CA ALA A 44 -6.79 12.30 14.91
C ALA A 44 -6.04 13.44 14.21
N ALA A 45 -6.43 13.72 12.96
CA ALA A 45 -6.14 14.98 12.30
C ALA A 45 -7.33 15.91 12.47
N TYR A 46 -7.06 17.17 12.79
CA TYR A 46 -8.10 18.18 12.99
C TYR A 46 -8.11 19.17 11.84
N PHE A 47 -9.29 19.38 11.29
CA PHE A 47 -9.48 20.40 10.26
C PHE A 47 -10.03 21.68 10.88
N PHE A 48 -9.34 22.79 10.61
CA PHE A 48 -9.73 24.14 10.98
C PHE A 48 -10.19 24.90 9.72
N PRO A 49 -11.45 25.39 9.68
CA PRO A 49 -11.87 26.31 8.64
C PRO A 49 -11.08 27.64 8.69
N SER A 50 -11.11 28.41 7.60
CA SER A 50 -10.41 29.69 7.53
C SER A 50 -10.80 30.63 8.67
N GLY A 51 -9.82 31.27 9.27
CA GLY A 51 -9.96 32.11 10.48
C GLY A 51 -9.97 31.36 11.81
N ALA A 52 -10.52 30.16 11.86
CA ALA A 52 -10.69 29.43 13.14
C ALA A 52 -9.36 28.94 13.73
N ALA A 53 -8.39 28.65 12.89
CA ALA A 53 -7.10 28.15 13.33
C ALA A 53 -6.29 29.18 14.15
N LEU A 54 -6.37 30.46 13.77
CA LEU A 54 -5.67 31.56 14.47
C LEU A 54 -6.29 31.87 15.82
N GLU A 55 -7.52 31.47 16.07
CA GLU A 55 -8.26 31.71 17.32
C GLU A 55 -8.09 30.55 18.32
N ALA A 56 -7.45 29.46 17.92
CA ALA A 56 -7.28 28.29 18.76
C ALA A 56 -6.29 28.52 19.89
N ALA A 57 -6.70 28.25 21.13
CA ALA A 57 -5.84 28.42 22.32
C ALA A 57 -4.72 27.37 22.41
N SER A 58 -4.90 26.22 21.78
CA SER A 58 -3.92 25.11 21.68
C SER A 58 -4.09 24.38 20.37
N TRP A 59 -3.06 23.61 19.99
CA TRP A 59 -3.05 22.90 18.72
C TRP A 59 -2.89 21.40 18.87
N PRO A 60 -3.66 20.62 18.09
CA PRO A 60 -3.45 19.18 18.01
C PRO A 60 -2.16 18.83 17.24
N ARG A 61 -1.68 17.61 17.44
CA ARG A 61 -0.46 17.10 16.82
C ARG A 61 -0.51 17.07 15.28
N ALA A 62 -1.69 16.91 14.70
CA ALA A 62 -1.91 16.84 13.26
C ALA A 62 -3.04 17.78 12.84
N VAL A 63 -2.75 18.73 11.97
CA VAL A 63 -3.63 19.84 11.60
C VAL A 63 -3.74 19.96 10.08
N LEU A 64 -4.98 20.17 9.61
CA LEU A 64 -5.30 20.65 8.29
C LEU A 64 -5.98 22.02 8.47
N ALA A 65 -5.35 23.11 8.05
CA ALA A 65 -5.88 24.46 8.24
C ALA A 65 -6.22 25.10 6.89
N ALA A 66 -7.44 25.60 6.74
CA ALA A 66 -7.82 26.39 5.60
C ALA A 66 -7.40 27.85 5.78
N TYR A 67 -7.04 28.53 4.68
CA TYR A 67 -6.72 29.96 4.66
C TYR A 67 -7.37 30.64 3.45
N ARG A 68 -7.72 31.92 3.61
CA ARG A 68 -8.37 32.76 2.57
C ARG A 68 -7.37 33.48 1.67
N ASP A 69 -6.30 34.00 2.28
CA ASP A 69 -5.31 34.83 1.60
C ASP A 69 -3.88 34.57 2.12
N GLU A 70 -2.90 35.15 1.45
CA GLU A 70 -1.48 34.98 1.81
C GLU A 70 -1.12 35.58 3.19
N ALA A 71 -1.88 36.56 3.67
CA ALA A 71 -1.65 37.14 5.00
C ALA A 71 -2.07 36.15 6.10
N GLU A 72 -3.24 35.52 5.95
CA GLU A 72 -3.70 34.45 6.85
C GLU A 72 -2.78 33.23 6.81
N LYS A 73 -2.32 32.87 5.60
CA LYS A 73 -1.34 31.79 5.43
C LYS A 73 -0.03 32.08 6.19
N ALA A 74 0.53 33.28 6.03
CA ALA A 74 1.74 33.70 6.74
C ALA A 74 1.55 33.67 8.25
N ALA A 75 0.43 34.19 8.75
CA ALA A 75 0.11 34.16 10.18
C ALA A 75 -0.03 32.73 10.72
N LEU A 76 -0.60 31.81 9.96
CA LEU A 76 -0.66 30.40 10.31
C LEU A 76 0.73 29.76 10.39
N ILE A 77 1.61 30.05 9.47
CA ILE A 77 2.98 29.56 9.48
C ILE A 77 3.72 30.10 10.70
N ASP A 78 3.64 31.40 10.95
CA ASP A 78 4.36 32.04 12.04
C ASP A 78 3.88 31.60 13.45
N SER A 79 2.58 31.35 13.59
CA SER A 79 1.99 30.89 14.85
C SER A 79 2.26 29.42 15.16
N HIS A 80 2.64 28.59 14.15
CA HIS A 80 2.62 27.13 14.25
C HIS A 80 3.92 26.41 13.92
N LEU A 81 5.00 27.11 13.69
CA LEU A 81 6.36 26.54 13.56
C LEU A 81 6.88 26.00 14.92
N SER A 82 6.04 25.30 15.68
CA SER A 82 6.49 24.50 16.81
C SER A 82 6.97 23.13 16.31
N PRO A 83 8.09 22.59 16.84
CA PRO A 83 8.62 21.28 16.42
C PRO A 83 7.71 20.09 16.77
N GLU A 84 6.56 20.32 17.38
CA GLU A 84 5.65 19.26 17.84
C GLU A 84 4.40 19.10 16.96
N HIS A 85 4.14 20.02 16.01
CA HIS A 85 2.92 20.01 15.23
C HIS A 85 3.18 19.73 13.75
N ASN A 86 2.26 18.96 13.16
CA ASN A 86 2.23 18.69 11.73
C ASN A 86 1.10 19.49 11.10
N LEU A 87 1.38 20.26 10.04
CA LEU A 87 0.45 21.18 9.42
C LEU A 87 0.34 20.98 7.92
N VAL A 88 -0.88 20.93 7.41
CA VAL A 88 -1.21 21.05 5.98
C VAL A 88 -2.04 22.31 5.78
N LEU A 89 -1.57 23.21 4.92
CA LEU A 89 -2.26 24.44 4.57
C LEU A 89 -3.09 24.25 3.31
N ILE A 90 -4.38 24.59 3.38
CA ILE A 90 -5.36 24.35 2.32
C ILE A 90 -6.01 25.67 1.91
N PRO A 91 -5.83 26.15 0.65
CA PRO A 91 -6.60 27.29 0.17
C PRO A 91 -8.10 27.06 0.34
N GLU A 92 -8.85 28.07 0.79
CA GLU A 92 -10.31 27.94 1.01
C GLU A 92 -11.04 27.41 -0.21
N ALA A 93 -10.63 27.79 -1.42
CA ALA A 93 -11.20 27.32 -2.68
C ALA A 93 -11.04 25.79 -2.89
N LEU A 94 -10.04 25.16 -2.28
CA LEU A 94 -9.77 23.71 -2.35
C LEU A 94 -10.25 22.93 -1.13
N GLN A 95 -10.75 23.61 -0.10
CA GLN A 95 -11.11 23.04 1.19
C GLN A 95 -11.98 21.79 1.07
N THR A 96 -13.13 21.89 0.41
CA THR A 96 -14.06 20.76 0.28
C THR A 96 -13.45 19.58 -0.47
N ALA A 97 -12.72 19.86 -1.55
CA ALA A 97 -12.08 18.82 -2.36
C ALA A 97 -10.96 18.10 -1.58
N ALA A 98 -10.13 18.85 -0.86
CA ALA A 98 -9.03 18.31 -0.05
C ALA A 98 -9.56 17.48 1.13
N LEU A 99 -10.60 17.95 1.81
CA LEU A 99 -11.23 17.21 2.92
C LEU A 99 -11.85 15.90 2.46
N ASN A 100 -12.66 15.94 1.40
CA ASN A 100 -13.27 14.71 0.85
C ASN A 100 -12.19 13.70 0.42
N PHE A 101 -11.10 14.18 -0.15
CA PHE A 101 -9.98 13.33 -0.50
C PHE A 101 -9.29 12.75 0.74
N ALA A 102 -8.94 13.56 1.74
CA ALA A 102 -8.33 13.13 3.00
C ALA A 102 -9.20 12.07 3.69
N GLN A 103 -10.51 12.33 3.81
CA GLN A 103 -11.46 11.40 4.40
C GLN A 103 -11.52 10.08 3.61
N SER A 104 -11.56 10.13 2.28
CA SER A 104 -11.58 8.92 1.43
C SER A 104 -10.32 8.08 1.62
N VAL A 105 -9.15 8.72 1.74
CA VAL A 105 -7.85 8.06 1.98
C VAL A 105 -7.82 7.40 3.35
N LEU A 106 -8.31 8.08 4.40
CA LEU A 106 -8.36 7.52 5.76
C LEU A 106 -9.30 6.31 5.84
N VAL A 107 -10.51 6.43 5.30
CA VAL A 107 -11.48 5.31 5.25
C VAL A 107 -10.91 4.12 4.51
N ARG A 108 -10.22 4.36 3.39
CA ARG A 108 -9.56 3.30 2.63
C ARG A 108 -8.45 2.63 3.45
N SER A 109 -7.60 3.42 4.11
CA SER A 109 -6.51 2.90 4.96
C SER A 109 -7.04 2.04 6.12
N LEU A 110 -8.16 2.42 6.74
CA LEU A 110 -8.80 1.64 7.79
C LEU A 110 -9.33 0.30 7.25
N ARG A 111 -10.03 0.32 6.11
CA ARG A 111 -10.53 -0.91 5.45
C ARG A 111 -9.41 -1.86 5.07
N GLU A 112 -8.30 -1.33 4.52
CA GLU A 112 -7.11 -2.13 4.20
C GLU A 112 -6.51 -2.75 5.47
N SER A 113 -6.45 -2.01 6.57
CA SER A 113 -5.93 -2.48 7.85
C SER A 113 -6.81 -3.61 8.42
N ASP A 114 -8.12 -3.46 8.39
CA ASP A 114 -9.07 -4.47 8.86
C ASP A 114 -8.98 -5.75 8.02
N SER A 115 -8.97 -5.62 6.70
CA SER A 115 -8.84 -6.76 5.78
C SER A 115 -7.51 -7.48 5.98
N TYR A 116 -6.41 -6.74 6.16
CA TYR A 116 -5.11 -7.31 6.45
C TYR A 116 -5.11 -8.10 7.76
N ALA A 117 -5.70 -7.54 8.82
CA ALA A 117 -5.81 -8.21 10.10
C ALA A 117 -6.61 -9.52 10.02
N VAL A 118 -7.67 -9.55 9.21
CA VAL A 118 -8.47 -10.76 8.98
C VAL A 118 -7.63 -11.85 8.31
N PHE A 119 -6.95 -11.55 7.20
CA PHE A 119 -6.12 -12.53 6.49
C PHE A 119 -4.91 -12.97 7.31
N LEU A 120 -4.26 -12.04 8.00
CA LEU A 120 -3.14 -12.37 8.89
C LEU A 120 -3.58 -13.29 10.03
N ARG A 121 -4.78 -13.10 10.59
CA ARG A 121 -5.34 -14.00 11.61
C ARG A 121 -5.56 -15.41 11.08
N MET A 122 -5.96 -15.56 9.81
CA MET A 122 -6.06 -16.89 9.19
C MET A 122 -4.71 -17.61 9.19
N ILE A 123 -3.63 -16.90 8.81
CA ILE A 123 -2.25 -17.44 8.84
C ILE A 123 -1.84 -17.79 10.27
N ILE A 124 -2.09 -16.92 11.24
CA ILE A 124 -1.76 -17.18 12.66
C ILE A 124 -2.49 -18.41 13.19
N ASN A 125 -3.72 -18.64 12.75
CA ASN A 125 -4.54 -19.79 13.09
C ASN A 125 -4.16 -21.07 12.31
N GLY A 126 -3.01 -21.08 11.63
CA GLY A 126 -2.45 -22.28 10.95
C GLY A 126 -3.07 -22.56 9.58
N ARG A 127 -3.80 -21.61 8.98
CA ARG A 127 -4.23 -21.76 7.59
C ARG A 127 -3.04 -21.51 6.66
N ASP A 128 -2.90 -22.33 5.62
CA ASP A 128 -1.89 -22.14 4.59
C ASP A 128 -2.19 -20.93 3.71
N LEU A 129 -1.19 -20.46 2.98
CA LEU A 129 -1.35 -19.30 2.11
C LEU A 129 -2.33 -19.58 0.96
N SER A 130 -2.41 -20.81 0.45
CA SER A 130 -3.35 -21.19 -0.62
C SER A 130 -4.80 -21.02 -0.19
N TYR A 131 -5.12 -21.38 1.07
CA TYR A 131 -6.43 -21.13 1.64
C TYR A 131 -6.75 -19.64 1.70
N VAL A 132 -5.79 -18.82 2.17
CA VAL A 132 -5.96 -17.36 2.27
C VAL A 132 -6.13 -16.72 0.90
N LEU A 133 -5.34 -17.15 -0.09
CA LEU A 133 -5.50 -16.71 -1.48
C LEU A 133 -6.87 -17.11 -2.04
N GLY A 134 -7.41 -18.27 -1.65
CA GLY A 134 -8.76 -18.71 -2.02
C GLY A 134 -9.85 -17.77 -1.50
N GLU A 135 -9.74 -17.34 -0.24
CA GLU A 135 -10.67 -16.36 0.35
C GLU A 135 -10.58 -14.99 -0.34
N ALA A 136 -9.35 -14.55 -0.65
CA ALA A 136 -9.12 -13.30 -1.35
C ALA A 136 -9.61 -13.35 -2.82
N ALA A 137 -9.40 -14.47 -3.52
CA ALA A 137 -9.84 -14.67 -4.89
C ALA A 137 -11.37 -14.55 -5.04
N ARG A 138 -12.14 -15.03 -4.06
CA ARG A 138 -13.59 -14.86 -4.03
C ARG A 138 -14.03 -13.39 -3.99
N GLN A 139 -13.20 -12.52 -3.42
CA GLN A 139 -13.50 -11.08 -3.31
C GLN A 139 -13.18 -10.31 -4.59
N CYS A 140 -12.20 -10.73 -5.36
CA CYS A 140 -11.74 -10.00 -6.55
C CYS A 140 -12.12 -10.65 -7.88
N GLY A 141 -12.70 -11.85 -7.86
CA GLY A 141 -13.25 -12.49 -9.07
C GLY A 141 -12.17 -12.93 -10.05
N GLY A 142 -11.21 -13.77 -9.60
CA GLY A 142 -10.16 -14.30 -10.47
C GLY A 142 -9.28 -15.30 -9.74
N GLN A 143 -8.27 -15.83 -10.44
CA GLN A 143 -7.31 -16.77 -9.88
C GLN A 143 -6.11 -16.04 -9.29
N LEU A 144 -5.84 -16.25 -8.00
CA LEU A 144 -4.64 -15.72 -7.33
C LEU A 144 -3.54 -16.79 -7.30
N VAL A 145 -2.32 -16.39 -7.66
CA VAL A 145 -1.14 -17.26 -7.68
C VAL A 145 0.04 -16.52 -7.07
N ALA A 146 0.79 -17.20 -6.20
CA ALA A 146 2.03 -16.71 -5.60
C ALA A 146 3.21 -17.49 -6.18
N ILE A 147 4.18 -16.78 -6.74
CA ILE A 147 5.41 -17.35 -7.31
C ILE A 147 6.64 -16.70 -6.70
N ASP A 148 7.73 -17.45 -6.62
CA ASP A 148 9.05 -16.90 -6.30
C ASP A 148 9.83 -16.51 -7.58
N PHE A 149 11.03 -15.99 -7.42
CA PHE A 149 11.87 -15.60 -8.56
C PHE A 149 12.42 -16.78 -9.38
N SER A 150 12.37 -17.99 -8.87
CA SER A 150 12.73 -19.18 -9.66
C SER A 150 11.56 -19.63 -10.56
N GLY A 151 10.40 -18.99 -10.43
CA GLY A 151 9.16 -19.39 -11.10
C GLY A 151 8.38 -20.48 -10.36
N LYS A 152 8.83 -20.88 -9.17
CA LYS A 152 8.11 -21.87 -8.35
C LYS A 152 6.81 -21.27 -7.84
N ILE A 153 5.70 -21.98 -8.08
CA ILE A 153 4.39 -21.67 -7.52
C ILE A 153 4.35 -22.25 -6.10
N PHE A 154 4.37 -21.41 -5.09
CA PHE A 154 4.37 -21.87 -3.70
C PHE A 154 2.99 -21.75 -3.02
N ALA A 155 2.06 -21.00 -3.62
CA ALA A 155 0.65 -20.96 -3.21
C ALA A 155 -0.24 -20.54 -4.38
N CYS A 156 -1.46 -21.06 -4.42
CA CYS A 156 -2.48 -20.62 -5.37
C CYS A 156 -3.87 -20.77 -4.77
N SER A 157 -4.82 -19.92 -5.18
CA SER A 157 -6.23 -20.15 -4.88
C SER A 157 -6.73 -21.39 -5.62
N PRO A 158 -7.81 -22.06 -5.16
CA PRO A 158 -8.39 -23.19 -5.89
C PRO A 158 -8.69 -22.81 -7.34
N PRO A 159 -8.28 -23.65 -8.32
CA PRO A 159 -8.46 -23.33 -9.73
C PRO A 159 -9.94 -23.27 -10.09
N GLY A 160 -10.37 -22.14 -10.66
CA GLY A 160 -11.71 -21.98 -11.20
C GLY A 160 -11.92 -22.77 -12.48
N ALA A 161 -13.18 -23.02 -12.84
CA ALA A 161 -13.54 -23.72 -14.11
C ALA A 161 -12.98 -22.98 -15.34
N ASP A 162 -12.94 -21.65 -15.28
CA ASP A 162 -12.52 -20.76 -16.37
C ASP A 162 -11.02 -20.45 -16.39
N LEU A 163 -10.20 -21.16 -15.59
CA LEU A 163 -8.76 -20.97 -15.60
C LEU A 163 -8.17 -21.28 -16.98
N HIS A 164 -7.31 -20.40 -17.47
CA HIS A 164 -6.62 -20.58 -18.75
C HIS A 164 -5.82 -21.90 -18.75
N PRO A 165 -5.84 -22.68 -19.86
CA PRO A 165 -5.19 -23.98 -19.92
C PRO A 165 -3.69 -23.97 -19.56
N GLU A 166 -2.94 -22.96 -20.01
CA GLU A 166 -1.51 -22.80 -19.67
C GLU A 166 -1.30 -22.66 -18.16
N TRP A 167 -2.11 -21.81 -17.49
CA TRP A 167 -2.01 -21.65 -16.06
C TRP A 167 -2.40 -22.89 -15.28
N ARG A 168 -3.37 -23.66 -15.79
CA ARG A 168 -3.68 -24.98 -15.21
C ARG A 168 -2.45 -25.89 -15.25
N LEU A 169 -1.75 -25.93 -16.39
CA LEU A 169 -0.53 -26.72 -16.55
C LEU A 169 0.60 -26.22 -15.63
N TYR A 170 0.78 -24.89 -15.48
CA TYR A 170 1.81 -24.32 -14.58
C TYR A 170 1.53 -24.67 -13.12
N ILE A 171 0.28 -24.56 -12.69
CA ILE A 171 -0.14 -24.92 -11.34
C ILE A 171 0.06 -26.43 -11.10
N GLU A 172 -0.29 -27.29 -12.03
CA GLU A 172 -0.08 -28.73 -11.95
C GLU A 172 1.41 -29.10 -11.86
N LYS A 173 2.26 -28.42 -12.63
CA LYS A 173 3.72 -28.60 -12.58
C LYS A 173 4.37 -27.96 -11.37
N GLY A 174 3.73 -27.00 -10.72
CA GLY A 174 4.27 -26.21 -9.64
C GLY A 174 5.30 -25.15 -10.05
N TYR A 175 5.45 -24.89 -11.37
CA TYR A 175 6.44 -23.94 -11.91
C TYR A 175 5.90 -23.20 -13.13
N CYS A 176 6.25 -21.92 -13.23
CA CYS A 176 6.12 -21.11 -14.43
C CYS A 176 7.32 -21.32 -15.37
N PRO A 177 7.14 -21.25 -16.70
CA PRO A 177 8.25 -21.37 -17.64
C PRO A 177 9.20 -20.18 -17.57
N ALA A 178 10.45 -20.37 -18.04
CA ALA A 178 11.49 -19.36 -18.00
C ALA A 178 11.12 -18.10 -18.81
N GLU A 179 10.41 -18.26 -19.91
CA GLU A 179 9.93 -17.16 -20.77
C GLU A 179 8.97 -16.23 -20.00
N PHE A 180 8.05 -16.81 -19.23
CA PHE A 180 7.15 -16.05 -18.36
C PHE A 180 7.94 -15.30 -17.29
N MET A 181 8.92 -15.94 -16.67
CA MET A 181 9.76 -15.31 -15.66
C MET A 181 10.62 -14.19 -16.25
N GLN A 182 11.17 -14.36 -17.45
CA GLN A 182 11.89 -13.31 -18.15
C GLN A 182 11.01 -12.07 -18.37
N HIS A 183 9.76 -12.29 -18.80
CA HIS A 183 8.81 -11.19 -18.96
C HIS A 183 8.56 -10.44 -17.61
N CYS A 184 8.43 -11.18 -16.52
CA CYS A 184 8.29 -10.57 -15.18
C CYS A 184 9.52 -9.72 -14.81
N TYR A 185 10.73 -10.20 -15.09
CA TYR A 185 11.98 -9.47 -14.86
C TYR A 185 12.06 -8.20 -15.70
N ASP A 186 11.73 -8.27 -16.98
CA ASP A 186 11.75 -7.12 -17.89
C ASP A 186 10.77 -6.03 -17.42
N MET A 187 9.64 -6.43 -16.87
CA MET A 187 8.67 -5.50 -16.28
C MET A 187 9.18 -4.85 -14.99
N LEU A 188 9.96 -5.56 -14.17
CA LEU A 188 10.62 -5.02 -12.97
C LEU A 188 11.72 -4.02 -13.33
N LEU A 189 12.58 -4.36 -14.28
CA LEU A 189 13.72 -3.53 -14.69
C LEU A 189 13.28 -2.19 -15.29
N LYS A 190 12.09 -2.12 -15.89
CA LYS A 190 11.49 -0.88 -16.40
C LYS A 190 11.01 0.06 -15.29
N ARG A 191 11.03 -0.38 -14.03
CA ARG A 191 10.58 0.43 -12.90
C ARG A 191 11.79 1.01 -12.17
N THR A 192 11.77 2.30 -11.97
CA THR A 192 12.82 3.05 -11.25
C THR A 192 12.81 2.78 -9.75
N GLU A 193 11.71 2.26 -9.19
CA GLU A 193 11.57 1.94 -7.77
C GLU A 193 10.84 0.60 -7.56
N ILE A 194 11.30 -0.19 -6.58
CA ILE A 194 10.58 -1.37 -6.10
C ILE A 194 9.38 -0.87 -5.28
N SER A 195 8.28 -0.59 -5.97
CA SER A 195 7.03 -0.20 -5.33
C SER A 195 6.20 -1.42 -5.02
N SER A 196 5.66 -1.51 -3.79
CA SER A 196 4.68 -2.53 -3.42
C SER A 196 3.30 -2.33 -4.09
N ARG A 197 3.17 -1.35 -4.98
CA ARG A 197 1.92 -1.08 -5.70
C ARG A 197 1.67 -2.13 -6.76
N ALA A 198 0.43 -2.63 -6.80
CA ALA A 198 -0.02 -3.51 -7.86
C ALA A 198 -0.10 -2.77 -9.20
N TYR A 199 0.19 -3.50 -10.28
CA TYR A 199 0.11 -2.99 -11.64
C TYR A 199 -0.52 -4.03 -12.55
N SER A 200 -1.25 -3.58 -13.56
CA SER A 200 -1.87 -4.44 -14.54
C SER A 200 -1.15 -4.35 -15.88
N TYR A 201 -1.13 -5.47 -16.60
CA TYR A 201 -0.66 -5.54 -17.97
C TYR A 201 -1.39 -6.66 -18.70
N ARG A 202 -1.46 -6.55 -20.02
CA ARG A 202 -1.97 -7.60 -20.88
C ARG A 202 -0.82 -8.45 -21.40
N CYS A 203 -0.91 -9.75 -21.27
CA CYS A 203 0.00 -10.67 -21.92
C CYS A 203 -0.42 -10.85 -23.39
N ASN A 204 0.48 -10.53 -24.32
CA ASN A 204 0.19 -10.65 -25.76
C ASN A 204 0.09 -12.09 -26.23
N GLU A 205 0.74 -13.01 -25.53
CA GLU A 205 0.83 -14.42 -25.93
C GLU A 205 -0.47 -15.20 -25.67
N ASN A 206 -1.10 -14.95 -24.52
CA ASN A 206 -2.32 -15.68 -24.14
C ASN A 206 -3.55 -14.78 -23.96
N GLY A 207 -3.41 -13.48 -24.19
CA GLY A 207 -4.51 -12.52 -24.13
C GLY A 207 -5.07 -12.25 -22.73
N LEU A 208 -4.46 -12.81 -21.67
CA LEU A 208 -4.87 -12.62 -20.30
C LEU A 208 -4.41 -11.26 -19.77
N TYR A 209 -5.20 -10.73 -18.86
CA TYR A 209 -4.82 -9.58 -18.05
C TYR A 209 -4.24 -10.08 -16.72
N TYR A 210 -3.06 -9.58 -16.42
CA TYR A 210 -2.38 -9.85 -15.17
C TYR A 210 -2.41 -8.61 -14.30
N LEU A 211 -2.86 -8.76 -13.08
CA LEU A 211 -2.63 -7.77 -12.05
C LEU A 211 -1.60 -8.33 -11.09
N SER A 212 -0.47 -7.67 -10.98
CA SER A 212 0.71 -8.18 -10.26
C SER A 212 1.11 -7.24 -9.14
N SER A 213 1.55 -7.80 -8.02
CA SER A 213 2.20 -7.06 -6.93
C SER A 213 3.42 -7.83 -6.43
N PRO A 214 4.60 -7.17 -6.26
CA PRO A 214 5.77 -7.83 -5.73
C PRO A 214 5.59 -8.15 -4.25
N ILE A 215 6.12 -9.30 -3.82
CA ILE A 215 6.23 -9.70 -2.43
C ILE A 215 7.55 -9.13 -1.92
N VAL A 216 7.49 -8.07 -1.10
CA VAL A 216 8.68 -7.36 -0.62
C VAL A 216 8.96 -7.70 0.84
N ILE A 217 10.18 -8.16 1.14
CA ILE A 217 10.67 -8.44 2.48
C ILE A 217 12.01 -7.71 2.65
N ASN A 218 12.13 -6.87 3.68
CA ASN A 218 13.34 -6.10 3.96
C ASN A 218 13.88 -5.31 2.75
N ASN A 219 12.99 -4.66 2.01
CA ASN A 219 13.24 -3.91 0.77
C ASN A 219 13.72 -4.75 -0.43
N TYR A 220 13.69 -6.08 -0.33
CA TYR A 220 13.98 -6.98 -1.45
C TYR A 220 12.71 -7.66 -1.91
N ALA A 221 12.53 -7.73 -3.22
CA ALA A 221 11.46 -8.53 -3.78
C ALA A 221 11.83 -10.02 -3.69
N HIS A 222 10.88 -10.86 -3.26
CA HIS A 222 11.04 -12.31 -3.11
C HIS A 222 10.21 -13.10 -4.13
N GLY A 223 9.34 -12.43 -4.84
CA GLY A 223 8.43 -13.04 -5.80
C GLY A 223 7.25 -12.11 -6.09
N TYR A 224 6.17 -12.70 -6.57
CA TYR A 224 4.98 -11.96 -6.98
C TYR A 224 3.69 -12.65 -6.56
N ILE A 225 2.66 -11.84 -6.31
CA ILE A 225 1.26 -12.26 -6.37
C ILE A 225 0.68 -11.84 -7.71
N PHE A 226 0.04 -12.76 -8.41
CA PHE A 226 -0.71 -12.50 -9.63
C PHE A 226 -2.19 -12.73 -9.41
N LEU A 227 -3.02 -11.83 -9.92
CA LEU A 227 -4.41 -12.09 -10.23
C LEU A 227 -4.52 -12.28 -11.76
N LEU A 228 -5.05 -13.40 -12.15
CA LEU A 228 -5.29 -13.77 -13.54
C LEU A 228 -6.75 -13.44 -13.88
N SER A 229 -6.98 -12.63 -14.90
CA SER A 229 -8.31 -12.24 -15.35
C SER A 229 -8.41 -12.30 -16.88
N ARG A 230 -9.60 -12.59 -17.39
CA ARG A 230 -9.90 -12.45 -18.82
C ARG A 230 -10.40 -11.05 -19.16
N ASP A 231 -10.83 -10.30 -18.14
CA ASP A 231 -11.37 -8.95 -18.30
C ASP A 231 -10.30 -7.89 -18.10
N GLU A 232 -10.27 -6.90 -19.01
CA GLU A 232 -9.42 -5.72 -18.91
C GLU A 232 -9.77 -4.85 -17.70
N ARG A 233 -11.04 -4.87 -17.30
CA ARG A 233 -11.55 -4.03 -16.22
C ARG A 233 -11.26 -4.63 -14.86
N THR A 234 -10.03 -4.48 -14.42
CA THR A 234 -9.67 -4.79 -13.04
C THR A 234 -10.30 -3.76 -12.10
N SER A 235 -11.15 -4.21 -11.19
CA SER A 235 -11.80 -3.31 -10.24
C SER A 235 -10.78 -2.69 -9.27
N PRO A 236 -10.99 -1.48 -8.74
CA PRO A 236 -10.14 -0.91 -7.70
C PRO A 236 -9.95 -1.85 -6.51
N LYS A 237 -10.99 -2.61 -6.16
CA LYS A 237 -10.94 -3.63 -5.11
C LYS A 237 -9.96 -4.76 -5.43
N ALA A 238 -9.83 -5.17 -6.70
CA ALA A 238 -8.85 -6.19 -7.09
C ALA A 238 -7.42 -5.69 -6.90
N TYR A 239 -7.12 -4.43 -7.25
CA TYR A 239 -5.82 -3.81 -6.98
C TYR A 239 -5.48 -3.83 -5.48
N GLU A 240 -6.42 -3.40 -4.65
CA GLU A 240 -6.26 -3.40 -3.19
C GLU A 240 -6.02 -4.82 -2.66
N THR A 241 -6.80 -5.80 -3.15
CA THR A 241 -6.69 -7.19 -2.72
C THR A 241 -5.33 -7.79 -3.10
N VAL A 242 -4.84 -7.57 -4.32
CA VAL A 242 -3.54 -8.10 -4.77
C VAL A 242 -2.38 -7.49 -3.98
N GLN A 243 -2.40 -6.17 -3.72
CA GLN A 243 -1.44 -5.51 -2.85
C GLN A 243 -1.47 -6.05 -1.42
N LEU A 244 -2.68 -6.27 -0.91
CA LEU A 244 -2.88 -6.83 0.42
C LEU A 244 -2.30 -8.23 0.51
N MET A 245 -2.58 -9.08 -0.50
CA MET A 245 -2.07 -10.45 -0.54
C MET A 245 -0.55 -10.50 -0.66
N SER A 246 0.10 -9.59 -1.36
CA SER A 246 1.56 -9.55 -1.39
C SER A 246 2.17 -9.26 -0.01
N ARG A 247 1.54 -8.40 0.80
CA ARG A 247 1.95 -8.13 2.19
C ARG A 247 1.71 -9.34 3.10
N VAL A 248 0.54 -9.98 2.98
CA VAL A 248 0.21 -11.20 3.74
C VAL A 248 1.17 -12.34 3.39
N ALA A 249 1.51 -12.50 2.10
CA ALA A 249 2.50 -13.49 1.64
C ALA A 249 3.90 -13.19 2.20
N ALA A 250 4.32 -11.93 2.26
CA ALA A 250 5.58 -11.54 2.87
C ALA A 250 5.65 -11.95 4.35
N ASP A 251 4.58 -11.73 5.11
CA ASP A 251 4.53 -12.15 6.52
C ASP A 251 4.43 -13.68 6.68
N TYR A 252 3.75 -14.37 5.77
CA TYR A 252 3.73 -15.82 5.74
C TYR A 252 5.13 -16.38 5.52
N ILE A 253 5.88 -15.88 4.54
CA ILE A 253 7.26 -16.32 4.27
C ILE A 253 8.15 -16.05 5.47
N ARG A 254 8.11 -14.84 6.06
CA ARG A 254 8.90 -14.52 7.26
C ARG A 254 8.66 -15.47 8.44
N ARG A 255 7.45 -15.98 8.58
CA ARG A 255 7.07 -16.92 9.66
C ARG A 255 7.44 -18.36 9.34
N SER A 256 7.38 -18.73 8.06
CA SER A 256 7.68 -20.09 7.58
C SER A 256 9.16 -20.38 7.50
N GLU A 257 10.03 -19.34 7.47
CA GLU A 257 11.48 -19.44 7.45
C GLU A 257 12.08 -19.04 8.80
N PRO A 258 11.97 -19.87 9.85
CA PRO A 258 12.72 -19.63 11.07
C PRO A 258 14.21 -19.85 10.77
N ALA A 259 14.98 -18.77 10.76
CA ALA A 259 16.45 -18.73 10.76
C ALA A 259 17.23 -19.23 9.50
N GLN A 260 16.59 -19.63 8.41
CA GLN A 260 17.31 -19.94 7.16
C GLN A 260 17.64 -18.70 6.30
N SER A 261 17.16 -17.51 6.70
CA SER A 261 17.47 -16.25 6.02
C SER A 261 18.97 -15.91 6.02
N SER A 262 19.77 -16.47 6.93
CA SER A 262 21.22 -16.28 6.93
C SER A 262 21.91 -16.97 5.74
N THR A 263 21.41 -18.11 5.29
CA THR A 263 22.01 -18.89 4.20
C THR A 263 21.71 -18.26 2.84
N ALA A 264 20.47 -17.81 2.60
CA ALA A 264 20.10 -17.11 1.36
C ALA A 264 20.80 -15.73 1.27
N GLN A 265 20.93 -15.01 2.37
CA GLN A 265 21.71 -13.78 2.44
C GLN A 265 23.19 -14.01 2.25
N LEU A 266 23.75 -15.12 2.76
CA LEU A 266 25.12 -15.55 2.52
C LEU A 266 25.35 -15.87 1.04
N TYR A 267 24.43 -16.59 0.39
CA TYR A 267 24.54 -16.87 -1.05
C TYR A 267 24.44 -15.61 -1.90
N LEU A 268 23.52 -14.70 -1.60
CA LEU A 268 23.41 -13.42 -2.31
C LEU A 268 24.66 -12.54 -2.10
N ARG A 269 25.24 -12.56 -0.91
CA ARG A 269 26.46 -11.84 -0.60
C ARG A 269 27.65 -12.46 -1.34
N LEU A 270 27.74 -13.79 -1.36
CA LEU A 270 28.77 -14.54 -2.10
C LEU A 270 28.68 -14.29 -3.60
N ILE A 271 27.48 -14.31 -4.19
CA ILE A 271 27.26 -13.99 -5.60
C ILE A 271 27.65 -12.53 -5.89
N LYS A 272 27.29 -11.61 -5.03
CA LYS A 272 27.64 -10.20 -5.16
C LYS A 272 29.15 -9.97 -5.08
N ASP A 273 29.83 -10.65 -4.16
CA ASP A 273 31.28 -10.59 -4.00
C ASP A 273 32.01 -11.23 -5.21
N ILE A 274 31.48 -12.32 -5.77
CA ILE A 274 31.99 -12.94 -7.00
C ILE A 274 31.81 -12.04 -8.23
N LEU A 275 30.69 -11.30 -8.32
CA LEU A 275 30.41 -10.41 -9.45
C LEU A 275 31.09 -9.04 -9.34
N SER A 276 31.49 -8.64 -8.14
CA SER A 276 32.20 -7.38 -7.90
C SER A 276 33.72 -7.48 -7.97
N GLY A 277 34.27 -8.71 -8.20
CA GLY A 277 35.69 -9.00 -8.55
C GLY A 277 36.66 -8.63 -7.50
#